data_4641129e04fe5b575f768d58659d926c
#
_entry.id   4641129e04fe5b575f768d58659d926c
#
_cell.length_a   1.000
_cell.length_b   1.000
_cell.length_c   1.000
_cell.angle_alpha   90.00
_cell.angle_beta   90.00
_cell.angle_gamma   90.00
#
_symmetry.space_group_name_H-M   'P 1'
#
loop_
_entity.id
_entity.type
_entity.pdbx_description
1 polymer ?
#
loop_
_entity_poly.entity_id
_entity_poly.type
_entity_poly.pdbx_seq_one_letter_code
_entity_poly.pdbx_strand_id
1 'polypeptide(L)'
;TTLRGFSHTHLSGTGCIDLGDILFRPTTQEPSFTNEFFYSPANFSHQDEMASAGYYSVLLKDEGIKAELTATPHVGMHRYTYLTGNLAAVIVDMAHSLDNEYIYEAELEKTADNEITGMRRTRGWTDNQYIYFVARFSKSFQTVEFVKNKKKVPINTKLTGTDLQAILTFDNTNGEPIIAKV
;
A
#
# COMPACT_ATOMS: atom_id res chain seq x y z
N THR A 1 11.86 15.54 -4.53
CA THR A 1 11.53 14.20 -5.06
C THR A 1 10.26 13.70 -4.36
N THR A 2 9.41 12.97 -5.06
CA THR A 2 8.14 12.47 -4.53
C THR A 2 8.05 10.96 -4.64
N LEU A 3 7.35 10.34 -3.70
CA LEU A 3 7.08 8.91 -3.62
C LEU A 3 5.56 8.67 -3.48
N ARG A 4 4.99 7.80 -4.30
CA ARG A 4 3.56 7.44 -4.20
C ARG A 4 3.30 6.43 -3.09
N GLY A 5 4.21 5.50 -2.88
CA GLY A 5 4.11 4.40 -1.93
C GLY A 5 5.08 3.29 -2.28
N PHE A 6 4.85 2.12 -1.73
CA PHE A 6 5.70 0.94 -1.88
C PHE A 6 4.89 -0.17 -2.51
N SER A 7 5.18 -0.50 -3.76
CA SER A 7 4.51 -1.57 -4.51
C SER A 7 5.29 -2.88 -4.44
N HIS A 8 4.63 -3.96 -4.83
CA HIS A 8 5.16 -5.32 -4.84
C HIS A 8 5.37 -5.79 -6.29
N THR A 9 5.89 -7.02 -6.47
CA THR A 9 6.02 -7.68 -7.77
C THR A 9 6.85 -6.91 -8.80
N HIS A 10 8.04 -6.43 -8.42
CA HIS A 10 8.90 -5.70 -9.34
C HIS A 10 9.74 -6.63 -10.23
N LEU A 11 9.88 -6.26 -11.50
CA LEU A 11 10.89 -6.82 -12.40
C LEU A 11 12.13 -5.92 -12.40
N SER A 12 13.31 -6.53 -12.24
CA SER A 12 14.58 -5.81 -12.25
C SER A 12 15.41 -6.16 -13.49
N GLY A 13 16.02 -5.14 -14.10
CA GLY A 13 16.99 -5.32 -15.19
C GLY A 13 16.42 -5.66 -16.56
N THR A 14 15.10 -5.63 -16.74
CA THR A 14 14.45 -5.96 -18.03
C THR A 14 14.44 -4.81 -19.02
N GLY A 15 14.59 -3.57 -18.55
CA GLY A 15 14.44 -2.36 -19.37
C GLY A 15 12.98 -2.06 -19.76
N CYS A 16 12.03 -2.87 -19.35
CA CYS A 16 10.60 -2.66 -19.54
C CYS A 16 9.93 -2.40 -18.20
N ILE A 17 8.98 -1.48 -18.20
CA ILE A 17 8.14 -1.20 -17.03
C ILE A 17 6.97 -2.18 -17.09
N ASP A 18 6.82 -3.00 -16.05
CA ASP A 18 5.69 -3.91 -15.86
C ASP A 18 5.56 -4.27 -14.39
N LEU A 19 4.41 -4.77 -13.96
CA LEU A 19 4.12 -5.11 -12.58
C LEU A 19 4.06 -3.86 -11.65
N GLY A 20 4.58 -3.97 -10.44
CA GLY A 20 4.43 -2.94 -9.40
C GLY A 20 3.05 -2.97 -8.77
N ASP A 21 2.46 -4.18 -8.72
CA ASP A 21 1.12 -4.42 -8.18
C ASP A 21 1.04 -4.09 -6.70
N ILE A 22 -0.16 -3.76 -6.27
CA ILE A 22 -0.54 -3.65 -4.86
C ILE A 22 0.35 -2.68 -4.09
N LEU A 23 -0.02 -1.41 -4.16
CA LEU A 23 0.72 -0.33 -3.51
C LEU A 23 0.27 -0.17 -2.05
N PHE A 24 1.25 -0.09 -1.16
CA PHE A 24 1.07 0.28 0.24
C PHE A 24 1.54 1.72 0.45
N ARG A 25 0.62 2.58 0.88
CA ARG A 25 0.89 4.00 1.14
C ARG A 25 0.66 4.33 2.61
N PRO A 26 1.73 4.38 3.45
CA PRO A 26 1.58 4.90 4.80
C PRO A 26 1.29 6.41 4.73
N THR A 27 0.35 6.90 5.53
CA THR A 27 -0.06 8.30 5.51
C THR A 27 -0.60 8.76 6.87
N THR A 28 -0.46 10.07 7.12
CA THR A 28 -1.11 10.79 8.21
C THR A 28 -2.26 11.67 7.70
N GLN A 29 -2.56 11.59 6.40
CA GLN A 29 -3.56 12.43 5.73
C GLN A 29 -4.77 11.59 5.33
N GLU A 30 -5.94 12.21 5.41
CA GLU A 30 -7.16 11.63 4.85
C GLU A 30 -7.09 11.63 3.31
N PRO A 31 -7.47 10.52 2.66
CA PRO A 31 -7.52 10.49 1.20
C PRO A 31 -8.60 11.41 0.63
N SER A 32 -8.40 11.88 -0.57
CA SER A 32 -9.37 12.72 -1.29
C SER A 32 -10.31 11.88 -2.13
N PHE A 33 -11.60 12.11 -1.95
CA PHE A 33 -12.66 11.46 -2.74
C PHE A 33 -13.14 12.31 -3.94
N THR A 34 -12.63 13.54 -4.05
CA THR A 34 -13.06 14.52 -5.07
C THR A 34 -11.95 14.93 -6.02
N ASN A 35 -10.69 14.78 -5.61
CA ASN A 35 -9.54 15.15 -6.42
C ASN A 35 -9.26 14.09 -7.50
N GLU A 36 -8.49 14.48 -8.52
CA GLU A 36 -8.00 13.57 -9.56
C GLU A 36 -7.24 12.38 -8.96
N PHE A 37 -6.38 12.64 -7.98
CA PHE A 37 -5.63 11.61 -7.27
C PHE A 37 -6.28 11.31 -5.91
N PHE A 38 -6.44 10.03 -5.61
CA PHE A 38 -7.02 9.57 -4.35
C PHE A 38 -6.15 9.94 -3.14
N TYR A 39 -4.84 9.99 -3.31
CA TYR A 39 -3.86 10.47 -2.33
C TYR A 39 -2.73 11.23 -3.00
N SER A 40 -2.14 12.19 -2.29
CA SER A 40 -0.98 12.93 -2.77
C SER A 40 0.31 12.13 -2.57
N PRO A 41 1.26 12.21 -3.52
CA PRO A 41 2.60 11.69 -3.28
C PRO A 41 3.26 12.39 -2.08
N ALA A 42 4.06 11.65 -1.29
CA ALA A 42 4.86 12.23 -0.23
C ALA A 42 6.17 12.81 -0.75
N ASN A 43 6.61 13.92 -0.17
CA ASN A 43 7.94 14.46 -0.42
C ASN A 43 9.01 13.71 0.39
N PHE A 44 10.14 13.41 -0.22
CA PHE A 44 11.32 12.90 0.45
C PHE A 44 12.61 13.50 -0.13
N SER A 45 13.73 13.29 0.55
CA SER A 45 15.06 13.69 0.12
C SER A 45 15.99 12.49 0.11
N HIS A 46 16.87 12.41 -0.88
CA HIS A 46 17.92 11.38 -0.92
C HIS A 46 18.91 11.48 0.28
N GLN A 47 18.93 12.61 1.00
CA GLN A 47 19.69 12.74 2.24
C GLN A 47 19.06 11.99 3.41
N ASP A 48 17.75 11.71 3.34
CA ASP A 48 16.96 11.00 4.35
C ASP A 48 16.59 9.58 3.89
N GLU A 49 17.31 9.09 2.91
CA GLU A 49 17.15 7.77 2.30
C GLU A 49 18.39 6.91 2.58
N MET A 50 18.19 5.66 2.86
CA MET A 50 19.26 4.67 3.01
C MET A 50 18.88 3.40 2.27
N ALA A 51 19.80 2.92 1.43
CA ALA A 51 19.66 1.66 0.71
C ALA A 51 20.91 0.78 0.93
N SER A 52 20.68 -0.47 1.24
CA SER A 52 21.71 -1.52 1.28
C SER A 52 21.11 -2.83 0.80
N ALA A 53 21.93 -3.84 0.57
CA ALA A 53 21.42 -5.14 0.14
C ALA A 53 20.40 -5.69 1.16
N GLY A 54 19.15 -5.91 0.70
CA GLY A 54 18.05 -6.43 1.51
C GLY A 54 17.41 -5.43 2.47
N TYR A 55 17.77 -4.15 2.45
CA TYR A 55 17.17 -3.15 3.31
C TYR A 55 17.09 -1.78 2.63
N TYR A 56 15.93 -1.12 2.80
CA TYR A 56 15.68 0.24 2.36
C TYR A 56 14.98 1.02 3.46
N SER A 57 15.32 2.30 3.62
CA SER A 57 14.55 3.21 4.48
C SER A 57 14.48 4.62 3.90
N VAL A 58 13.39 5.32 4.20
CA VAL A 58 13.16 6.70 3.77
C VAL A 58 12.29 7.44 4.79
N LEU A 59 12.52 8.75 4.94
CA LEU A 59 11.64 9.64 5.69
C LEU A 59 10.69 10.36 4.72
N LEU A 60 9.40 10.13 4.89
CA LEU A 60 8.33 10.86 4.20
C LEU A 60 8.10 12.18 4.94
N LYS A 61 8.70 13.27 4.43
CA LYS A 61 8.84 14.54 5.16
C LYS A 61 7.52 15.21 5.52
N ASP A 62 6.59 15.24 4.58
CA ASP A 62 5.31 15.93 4.77
C ASP A 62 4.43 15.25 5.81
N GLU A 63 4.70 13.97 6.07
CA GLU A 63 3.91 13.14 6.94
C GLU A 63 4.64 12.75 8.23
N GLY A 64 5.96 13.00 8.29
CA GLY A 64 6.77 12.62 9.43
C GLY A 64 6.83 11.11 9.65
N ILE A 65 6.72 10.32 8.57
CA ILE A 65 6.72 8.85 8.65
C ILE A 65 8.07 8.33 8.20
N LYS A 66 8.73 7.55 9.06
CA LYS A 66 9.85 6.72 8.63
C LYS A 66 9.33 5.38 8.12
N ALA A 67 9.60 5.09 6.85
CA ALA A 67 9.32 3.80 6.24
C ALA A 67 10.61 2.99 6.11
N GLU A 68 10.57 1.72 6.49
CA GLU A 68 11.68 0.77 6.40
C GLU A 68 11.18 -0.51 5.76
N LEU A 69 11.93 -1.03 4.81
CA LEU A 69 11.53 -2.16 3.97
C LEU A 69 12.62 -3.22 3.91
N THR A 70 12.20 -4.48 3.91
CA THR A 70 13.02 -5.62 3.55
C THR A 70 12.16 -6.66 2.84
N ALA A 71 12.76 -7.60 2.14
CA ALA A 71 12.03 -8.63 1.41
C ALA A 71 12.78 -9.95 1.38
N THR A 72 12.01 -11.02 1.22
CA THR A 72 12.44 -12.34 0.77
C THR A 72 11.84 -12.61 -0.61
N PRO A 73 12.12 -13.74 -1.27
CA PRO A 73 11.55 -14.03 -2.59
C PRO A 73 10.01 -13.96 -2.66
N HIS A 74 9.31 -14.18 -1.55
CA HIS A 74 7.84 -14.26 -1.52
C HIS A 74 7.19 -13.40 -0.45
N VAL A 75 7.96 -12.61 0.30
CA VAL A 75 7.42 -11.80 1.41
C VAL A 75 8.07 -10.44 1.42
N GLY A 76 7.26 -9.38 1.34
CA GLY A 76 7.64 -8.02 1.67
C GLY A 76 7.38 -7.73 3.15
N MET A 77 8.33 -7.08 3.82
CA MET A 77 8.16 -6.59 5.18
C MET A 77 8.32 -5.09 5.19
N HIS A 78 7.32 -4.40 5.72
CA HIS A 78 7.31 -2.96 5.89
C HIS A 78 7.25 -2.63 7.38
N ARG A 79 7.99 -1.63 7.80
CA ARG A 79 7.88 -1.03 9.13
C ARG A 79 7.65 0.46 8.98
N TYR A 80 6.54 0.95 9.50
CA TYR A 80 6.15 2.35 9.46
C TYR A 80 6.15 2.93 10.87
N THR A 81 7.00 3.91 11.11
CA THR A 81 7.07 4.65 12.38
C THR A 81 6.44 6.03 12.18
N TYR A 82 5.33 6.26 12.86
CA TYR A 82 4.59 7.52 12.85
C TYR A 82 4.95 8.36 14.08
N LEU A 83 4.83 9.69 13.96
CA LEU A 83 4.88 10.54 15.14
C LEU A 83 3.66 10.23 16.04
N THR A 84 3.92 10.11 17.33
CA THR A 84 2.90 9.76 18.33
C THR A 84 1.72 10.74 18.31
N GLY A 85 0.50 10.21 18.36
CA GLY A 85 -0.74 10.98 18.39
C GLY A 85 -1.25 11.46 17.04
N ASN A 86 -0.45 11.31 15.96
CA ASN A 86 -0.95 11.58 14.61
C ASN A 86 -1.81 10.42 14.10
N LEU A 87 -2.66 10.70 13.12
CA LEU A 87 -3.34 9.65 12.36
C LEU A 87 -2.27 8.68 11.81
N ALA A 88 -2.44 7.42 12.09
CA ALA A 88 -1.62 6.36 11.51
C ALA A 88 -2.48 5.51 10.59
N ALA A 89 -2.32 5.70 9.30
CA ALA A 89 -3.07 4.98 8.29
C ALA A 89 -2.15 4.35 7.24
N VAL A 90 -2.61 3.25 6.67
CA VAL A 90 -2.03 2.62 5.47
C VAL A 90 -3.14 2.48 4.44
N ILE A 91 -2.93 3.06 3.27
CA ILE A 91 -3.78 2.84 2.10
C ILE A 91 -3.20 1.66 1.34
N VAL A 92 -4.03 0.67 1.04
CA VAL A 92 -3.71 -0.42 0.12
C VAL A 92 -4.44 -0.14 -1.19
N ASP A 93 -3.68 0.14 -2.23
CA ASP A 93 -4.21 0.55 -3.54
C ASP A 93 -4.06 -0.59 -4.56
N MET A 94 -5.20 -1.16 -4.94
CA MET A 94 -5.29 -2.22 -5.93
C MET A 94 -5.35 -1.69 -7.37
N ALA A 95 -5.59 -0.38 -7.53
CA ALA A 95 -5.65 0.26 -8.85
C ALA A 95 -4.28 0.76 -9.34
N HIS A 96 -3.26 0.77 -8.47
CA HIS A 96 -1.92 1.20 -8.84
C HIS A 96 -1.27 0.25 -9.84
N SER A 97 -0.63 0.80 -10.88
CA SER A 97 0.27 0.10 -11.78
C SER A 97 1.40 1.03 -12.24
N LEU A 98 2.49 0.47 -12.73
CA LEU A 98 3.63 1.25 -13.23
C LEU A 98 3.44 1.77 -14.66
N ASP A 99 2.70 1.05 -15.51
CA ASP A 99 2.54 1.35 -16.94
C ASP A 99 1.09 1.22 -17.44
N ASN A 100 0.13 1.73 -16.66
CA ASN A 100 -1.29 1.70 -17.02
C ASN A 100 -1.80 0.31 -17.44
N GLU A 101 -1.38 -0.73 -16.74
CA GLU A 101 -1.90 -2.07 -16.94
C GLU A 101 -3.42 -2.10 -16.91
N TYR A 102 -4.01 -2.90 -17.78
CA TYR A 102 -5.44 -3.09 -17.76
C TYR A 102 -5.83 -4.05 -16.64
N ILE A 103 -6.63 -3.56 -15.70
CA ILE A 103 -7.16 -4.37 -14.59
C ILE A 103 -8.49 -4.97 -15.01
N TYR A 104 -8.54 -6.30 -15.16
CA TYR A 104 -9.79 -7.02 -15.43
C TYR A 104 -10.68 -7.10 -14.20
N GLU A 105 -10.07 -7.42 -13.07
CA GLU A 105 -10.75 -7.55 -11.79
C GLU A 105 -9.77 -7.44 -10.62
N ALA A 106 -10.29 -7.02 -9.50
CA ALA A 106 -9.60 -7.03 -8.21
C ALA A 106 -10.57 -7.41 -7.11
N GLU A 107 -10.04 -7.97 -6.03
CA GLU A 107 -10.77 -8.36 -4.83
C GLU A 107 -10.02 -7.89 -3.60
N LEU A 108 -10.76 -7.43 -2.60
CA LEU A 108 -10.27 -7.12 -1.26
C LEU A 108 -11.19 -7.71 -0.21
N GLU A 109 -10.61 -8.27 0.84
CA GLU A 109 -11.35 -8.86 1.95
C GLU A 109 -10.62 -8.62 3.28
N LYS A 110 -11.38 -8.24 4.34
CA LYS A 110 -10.88 -8.24 5.71
C LYS A 110 -11.10 -9.65 6.28
N THR A 111 -10.03 -10.38 6.51
CA THR A 111 -10.08 -11.77 6.98
C THR A 111 -9.86 -11.92 8.48
N ALA A 112 -9.20 -10.93 9.12
CA ALA A 112 -9.05 -10.86 10.57
C ALA A 112 -8.95 -9.40 11.04
N ASP A 113 -8.84 -9.18 12.35
CA ASP A 113 -8.74 -7.83 12.91
C ASP A 113 -7.44 -7.11 12.55
N ASN A 114 -6.45 -7.83 12.06
CA ASN A 114 -5.16 -7.32 11.63
C ASN A 114 -4.73 -7.85 10.25
N GLU A 115 -5.66 -8.40 9.47
CA GLU A 115 -5.33 -9.04 8.19
C GLU A 115 -6.34 -8.68 7.11
N ILE A 116 -5.80 -8.36 5.95
CA ILE A 116 -6.54 -8.26 4.69
C ILE A 116 -5.93 -9.19 3.65
N THR A 117 -6.77 -9.67 2.76
CA THR A 117 -6.36 -10.44 1.59
C THR A 117 -6.89 -9.80 0.33
N GLY A 118 -6.30 -10.13 -0.79
CA GLY A 118 -6.81 -9.67 -2.06
C GLY A 118 -6.26 -10.47 -3.24
N MET A 119 -6.88 -10.20 -4.36
CA MET A 119 -6.49 -10.71 -5.66
C MET A 119 -6.60 -9.60 -6.70
N ARG A 120 -5.72 -9.62 -7.67
CA ARG A 120 -5.78 -8.75 -8.84
C ARG A 120 -5.49 -9.57 -10.08
N ARG A 121 -6.29 -9.38 -11.13
CA ARG A 121 -6.07 -9.92 -12.47
C ARG A 121 -5.83 -8.76 -13.43
N THR A 122 -4.68 -8.79 -14.08
CA THR A 122 -4.25 -7.71 -14.98
C THR A 122 -3.83 -8.27 -16.34
N ARG A 123 -3.69 -7.34 -17.27
CA ARG A 123 -3.00 -7.50 -18.54
C ARG A 123 -1.93 -6.43 -18.63
N GLY A 124 -0.71 -6.84 -18.74
CA GLY A 124 0.46 -6.04 -18.99
C GLY A 124 1.29 -6.72 -20.06
N TRP A 125 2.50 -7.13 -19.74
CA TRP A 125 3.35 -7.94 -20.62
C TRP A 125 2.75 -9.33 -20.91
N THR A 126 2.02 -9.88 -19.95
CA THR A 126 1.24 -11.10 -20.17
C THR A 126 -0.25 -10.77 -20.32
N ASP A 127 -0.97 -11.59 -21.09
CA ASP A 127 -2.41 -11.38 -21.31
C ASP A 127 -3.27 -11.66 -20.06
N ASN A 128 -2.76 -12.50 -19.14
CA ASN A 128 -3.45 -12.86 -17.93
C ASN A 128 -2.44 -13.06 -16.79
N GLN A 129 -2.36 -12.06 -15.93
CA GLN A 129 -1.56 -12.11 -14.71
C GLN A 129 -2.46 -12.14 -13.50
N TYR A 130 -2.27 -13.10 -12.62
CA TYR A 130 -2.99 -13.21 -11.35
C TYR A 130 -2.02 -13.01 -10.20
N ILE A 131 -2.31 -12.02 -9.36
CA ILE A 131 -1.57 -11.75 -8.13
C ILE A 131 -2.51 -11.96 -6.95
N TYR A 132 -2.08 -12.76 -5.99
CA TYR A 132 -2.75 -12.98 -4.72
C TYR A 132 -1.86 -12.52 -3.59
N PHE A 133 -2.43 -11.88 -2.59
CA PHE A 133 -1.67 -11.47 -1.41
C PHE A 133 -2.44 -11.67 -0.12
N VAL A 134 -1.67 -11.77 0.96
CA VAL A 134 -2.13 -11.68 2.34
C VAL A 134 -1.28 -10.63 3.03
N ALA A 135 -1.89 -9.59 3.57
CA ALA A 135 -1.22 -8.58 4.35
C ALA A 135 -1.64 -8.68 5.82
N ARG A 136 -0.69 -9.06 6.67
CA ARG A 136 -0.88 -9.15 8.12
C ARG A 136 -0.10 -8.06 8.82
N PHE A 137 -0.79 -7.34 9.70
CA PHE A 137 -0.22 -6.23 10.46
C PHE A 137 0.08 -6.62 11.92
N SER A 138 1.07 -5.96 12.52
CA SER A 138 1.46 -6.17 13.91
C SER A 138 0.43 -5.65 14.92
N LYS A 139 -0.48 -4.78 14.48
CA LYS A 139 -1.56 -4.19 15.28
C LYS A 139 -2.92 -4.49 14.64
N SER A 140 -3.95 -4.60 15.46
CA SER A 140 -5.33 -4.65 14.97
C SER A 140 -5.73 -3.31 14.35
N PHE A 141 -6.57 -3.35 13.34
CA PHE A 141 -7.14 -2.15 12.74
C PHE A 141 -8.06 -1.46 13.74
N GLN A 142 -7.91 -0.15 13.87
CA GLN A 142 -8.87 0.70 14.56
C GLN A 142 -10.12 0.87 13.69
N THR A 143 -9.89 1.16 12.39
CA THR A 143 -10.94 1.17 11.38
C THR A 143 -10.42 0.54 10.08
N VAL A 144 -11.35 0.00 9.30
CA VAL A 144 -11.14 -0.41 7.92
C VAL A 144 -12.21 0.26 7.07
N GLU A 145 -11.81 0.96 6.03
CA GLU A 145 -12.73 1.52 5.05
C GLU A 145 -12.39 0.97 3.68
N PHE A 146 -13.35 0.40 3.00
CA PHE A 146 -13.21 0.00 1.62
C PHE A 146 -13.73 1.09 0.68
N VAL A 147 -13.01 1.28 -0.41
CA VAL A 147 -13.30 2.28 -1.44
C VAL A 147 -13.37 1.61 -2.78
N LYS A 148 -14.39 1.94 -3.55
CA LYS A 148 -14.59 1.50 -4.93
C LYS A 148 -14.94 2.70 -5.79
N ASN A 149 -14.19 2.91 -6.89
CA ASN A 149 -14.40 4.04 -7.78
C ASN A 149 -14.46 5.38 -7.01
N LYS A 150 -13.50 5.59 -6.10
CA LYS A 150 -13.40 6.78 -5.23
C LYS A 150 -14.62 7.02 -4.32
N LYS A 151 -15.37 6.00 -3.99
CA LYS A 151 -16.51 6.09 -3.06
C LYS A 151 -16.35 5.07 -1.94
N LYS A 152 -16.56 5.51 -0.70
CA LYS A 152 -16.63 4.59 0.44
C LYS A 152 -17.80 3.63 0.23
N VAL A 153 -17.56 2.36 0.48
CA VAL A 153 -18.57 1.31 0.40
C VAL A 153 -18.67 0.57 1.72
N PRO A 154 -19.86 0.03 2.07
CA PRO A 154 -20.01 -0.78 3.27
C PRO A 154 -19.00 -1.93 3.29
N ILE A 155 -18.43 -2.22 4.46
CA ILE A 155 -17.57 -3.38 4.66
C ILE A 155 -18.46 -4.62 4.63
N ASN A 156 -18.58 -5.22 3.47
CA ASN A 156 -19.00 -6.60 3.34
C ASN A 156 -17.75 -7.49 3.41
N THR A 157 -17.93 -8.77 3.61
CA THR A 157 -16.82 -9.72 3.74
C THR A 157 -15.83 -9.66 2.57
N LYS A 158 -16.29 -9.32 1.37
CA LYS A 158 -15.49 -9.27 0.16
C LYS A 158 -15.95 -8.14 -0.77
N LEU A 159 -15.01 -7.33 -1.23
CA LEU A 159 -15.23 -6.28 -2.23
C LEU A 159 -14.62 -6.69 -3.56
N THR A 160 -15.36 -6.49 -4.67
CA THR A 160 -14.90 -6.78 -6.04
C THR A 160 -15.03 -5.56 -6.94
N GLY A 161 -14.10 -5.40 -7.88
CA GLY A 161 -14.10 -4.29 -8.85
C GLY A 161 -12.80 -4.18 -9.61
N THR A 162 -12.52 -3.01 -10.20
CA THR A 162 -11.28 -2.72 -10.91
C THR A 162 -10.50 -1.56 -10.28
N ASP A 163 -11.20 -0.65 -9.60
CA ASP A 163 -10.62 0.49 -8.87
C ASP A 163 -11.01 0.34 -7.39
N LEU A 164 -10.16 -0.35 -6.64
CA LEU A 164 -10.37 -0.70 -5.24
C LEU A 164 -9.23 -0.20 -4.38
N GLN A 165 -9.58 0.37 -3.22
CA GLN A 165 -8.62 0.69 -2.16
C GLN A 165 -9.16 0.25 -0.80
N ALA A 166 -8.24 -0.02 0.14
CA ALA A 166 -8.53 -0.14 1.55
C ALA A 166 -7.79 0.96 2.33
N ILE A 167 -8.48 1.62 3.25
CA ILE A 167 -7.89 2.56 4.20
C ILE A 167 -7.92 1.87 5.56
N LEU A 168 -6.73 1.60 6.10
CA LEU A 168 -6.53 0.89 7.35
C LEU A 168 -5.97 1.88 8.36
N THR A 169 -6.69 2.14 9.46
CA THR A 169 -6.19 3.00 10.53
C THR A 169 -5.78 2.19 11.75
N PHE A 170 -4.84 2.72 12.52
CA PHE A 170 -4.25 2.04 13.66
C PHE A 170 -4.16 2.96 14.86
N ASP A 171 -4.21 2.39 16.07
CA ASP A 171 -3.88 3.11 17.28
C ASP A 171 -2.38 3.46 17.30
N ASN A 172 -2.09 4.77 17.43
CA ASN A 172 -0.74 5.33 17.48
C ASN A 172 -0.48 6.10 18.77
N THR A 173 -1.20 5.81 19.84
CA THR A 173 -1.06 6.54 21.12
C THR A 173 0.27 6.28 21.81
N ASN A 174 0.89 5.12 21.59
CA ASN A 174 2.16 4.71 22.19
C ASN A 174 3.38 4.91 21.27
N GLY A 175 3.20 5.35 20.02
CA GLY A 175 4.28 5.57 19.06
C GLY A 175 5.00 4.29 18.57
N GLU A 176 4.46 3.10 18.88
CA GLU A 176 5.03 1.84 18.39
C GLU A 176 4.87 1.70 16.88
N PRO A 177 5.91 1.24 16.17
CA PRO A 177 5.84 1.03 14.73
C PRO A 177 4.74 0.05 14.32
N ILE A 178 4.17 0.29 13.15
CA ILE A 178 3.27 -0.64 12.48
C ILE A 178 4.09 -1.49 11.51
N ILE A 179 4.07 -2.81 11.69
CA ILE A 179 4.73 -3.74 10.78
C ILE A 179 3.67 -4.39 9.91
N ALA A 180 3.89 -4.38 8.61
CA ALA A 180 3.09 -5.13 7.64
C ALA A 180 3.97 -6.24 7.02
N LYS A 181 3.45 -7.45 7.02
CA LYS A 181 4.00 -8.60 6.30
C LYS A 181 3.05 -8.92 5.15
N VAL A 182 3.57 -8.83 3.94
CA VAL A 182 2.78 -8.98 2.70
C VAL A 182 3.32 -10.12 1.87
#